data_616d8f80095d9e77af7ebce06a3e0f83
#
_entry.id   616d8f80095d9e77af7ebce06a3e0f83
#
_cell.length_a   1.000
_cell.length_b   1.000
_cell.length_c   1.000
_cell.angle_alpha   90.00
_cell.angle_beta   90.00
_cell.angle_gamma   90.00
#
_symmetry.space_group_name_H-M   'P 1'
#
loop_
_entity.id
_entity.type
_entity.pdbx_description
1 polymer ?
#
loop_
_entity_poly.entity_id
_entity_poly.type
_entity_poly.pdbx_seq_one_letter_code
_entity_poly.pdbx_strand_id
1 'polypeptide(L)'
;MSDKQIVVEGITKSFGTLPVVDGVSFDVRDGEFVAIVGPSGCGKSTLLNIIAGFERPDRGTVTIDGVRRTGPSRNGIMISQHGSVFPWLTVQENLMFGLRGTSQADNTELADRYIAMVGLAGFETAYPHELSGGMLKRVELARALVVKPEILYMDEPFSALDALMSLRMQNELRRILDEERHTVLLITHDVEEAIFLADRVLVLSPRPTAIQATFHVDLPHPRKLSSPQAQSLREAILKELGL
;
A
#
# COMPACT_ATOMS: atom_id res chain seq x y z
N MET A 1 -26.88 1.09 0.58
CA MET A 1 -25.76 0.17 0.35
C MET A 1 -24.65 0.62 1.28
N SER A 2 -23.89 -0.29 1.88
CA SER A 2 -22.79 0.08 2.80
C SER A 2 -21.72 0.81 2.00
N ASP A 3 -21.30 1.98 2.46
CA ASP A 3 -20.22 2.79 1.86
C ASP A 3 -18.83 2.18 2.17
N LYS A 4 -18.81 1.00 2.80
CA LYS A 4 -17.61 0.30 3.27
C LYS A 4 -17.23 -0.78 2.27
N GLN A 5 -16.03 -0.67 1.70
CA GLN A 5 -15.48 -1.67 0.80
C GLN A 5 -14.79 -2.80 1.57
N ILE A 6 -13.97 -2.47 2.59
CA ILE A 6 -13.28 -3.46 3.42
C ILE A 6 -13.80 -3.34 4.85
N VAL A 7 -14.17 -4.46 5.45
CA VAL A 7 -14.55 -4.54 6.86
C VAL A 7 -13.69 -5.60 7.55
N VAL A 8 -12.96 -5.18 8.56
CA VAL A 8 -12.08 -6.00 9.40
C VAL A 8 -12.71 -6.10 10.78
N GLU A 9 -13.02 -7.31 11.24
CA GLU A 9 -13.74 -7.53 12.49
C GLU A 9 -13.02 -8.54 13.38
N GLY A 10 -12.54 -8.08 14.55
CA GLY A 10 -11.99 -8.90 15.61
C GLY A 10 -10.80 -9.76 15.21
N ILE A 11 -9.96 -9.29 14.31
CA ILE A 11 -8.81 -10.06 13.82
C ILE A 11 -7.84 -10.34 14.95
N THR A 12 -7.60 -11.64 15.19
CA THR A 12 -6.59 -12.14 16.13
C THR A 12 -5.68 -13.13 15.39
N LYS A 13 -4.38 -13.02 15.64
CA LYS A 13 -3.37 -13.89 15.05
C LYS A 13 -2.20 -14.13 15.99
N SER A 14 -1.82 -15.41 16.11
CA SER A 14 -0.62 -15.84 16.83
C SER A 14 0.24 -16.76 15.95
N PHE A 15 1.54 -16.74 16.14
CA PHE A 15 2.47 -17.71 15.57
C PHE A 15 3.07 -18.56 16.69
N GLY A 16 2.62 -19.81 16.79
CA GLY A 16 2.89 -20.66 17.94
C GLY A 16 2.33 -20.03 19.21
N THR A 17 3.19 -19.76 20.19
CA THR A 17 2.83 -19.13 21.46
C THR A 17 2.92 -17.58 21.44
N LEU A 18 3.37 -16.99 20.32
CA LEU A 18 3.56 -15.54 20.20
C LEU A 18 2.30 -14.87 19.67
N PRO A 19 1.55 -14.11 20.48
CA PRO A 19 0.44 -13.30 19.99
C PRO A 19 1.00 -12.09 19.22
N VAL A 20 0.48 -11.88 17.99
CA VAL A 20 0.93 -10.81 17.11
C VAL A 20 -0.16 -9.77 16.90
N VAL A 21 -1.39 -10.18 16.61
CA VAL A 21 -2.55 -9.29 16.42
C VAL A 21 -3.64 -9.70 17.39
N ASP A 22 -4.26 -8.74 18.08
CA ASP A 22 -5.29 -9.00 19.08
C ASP A 22 -6.52 -8.08 18.90
N GLY A 23 -7.59 -8.65 18.37
CA GLY A 23 -8.91 -8.03 18.32
C GLY A 23 -9.02 -6.80 17.40
N VAL A 24 -8.18 -6.68 16.37
CA VAL A 24 -8.17 -5.51 15.48
C VAL A 24 -9.46 -5.46 14.66
N SER A 25 -10.14 -4.30 14.72
CA SER A 25 -11.37 -4.01 13.99
C SER A 25 -11.34 -2.61 13.39
N PHE A 26 -11.64 -2.47 12.11
CA PHE A 26 -11.83 -1.21 11.40
C PHE A 26 -12.51 -1.46 10.06
N ASP A 27 -12.92 -0.40 9.40
CA ASP A 27 -13.45 -0.44 8.03
C ASP A 27 -12.66 0.51 7.12
N VAL A 28 -12.75 0.28 5.83
CA VAL A 28 -12.22 1.18 4.79
C VAL A 28 -13.33 1.43 3.78
N ARG A 29 -13.56 2.69 3.44
CA ARG A 29 -14.57 3.07 2.44
C ARG A 29 -14.05 2.83 1.04
N ASP A 30 -14.96 2.69 0.09
CA ASP A 30 -14.60 2.64 -1.33
C ASP A 30 -13.90 3.93 -1.76
N GLY A 31 -12.68 3.80 -2.32
CA GLY A 31 -11.83 4.92 -2.72
C GLY A 31 -11.10 5.62 -1.56
N GLU A 32 -11.17 5.11 -0.32
CA GLU A 32 -10.43 5.69 0.81
C GLU A 32 -8.96 5.23 0.80
N PHE A 33 -8.07 6.15 1.13
CA PHE A 33 -6.66 5.85 1.39
C PHE A 33 -6.41 5.79 2.90
N VAL A 34 -6.16 4.59 3.43
CA VAL A 34 -5.84 4.39 4.84
C VAL A 34 -4.37 4.02 5.01
N ALA A 35 -3.64 4.78 5.82
CA ALA A 35 -2.29 4.43 6.23
C ALA A 35 -2.30 3.76 7.62
N ILE A 36 -1.44 2.76 7.79
CA ILE A 36 -1.24 2.03 9.03
C ILE A 36 0.19 2.26 9.50
N VAL A 37 0.36 2.93 10.63
CA VAL A 37 1.65 3.22 11.23
C VAL A 37 1.78 2.51 12.58
N GLY A 38 3.00 2.23 13.00
CA GLY A 38 3.25 1.57 14.29
C GLY A 38 4.70 1.11 14.42
N PRO A 39 5.15 0.68 15.63
CA PRO A 39 6.52 0.24 15.87
C PRO A 39 6.97 -0.88 14.93
N SER A 40 8.28 -0.96 14.67
CA SER A 40 8.84 -2.07 13.90
C SER A 40 8.54 -3.40 14.56
N GLY A 41 8.15 -4.39 13.74
CA GLY A 41 7.83 -5.73 14.21
C GLY A 41 6.53 -5.85 15.04
N CYS A 42 5.69 -4.82 15.14
CA CYS A 42 4.42 -4.94 15.87
C CYS A 42 3.42 -5.89 15.20
N GLY A 43 3.47 -6.11 13.89
CA GLY A 43 2.55 -7.01 13.17
C GLY A 43 1.82 -6.37 12.01
N LYS A 44 2.23 -5.18 11.54
CA LYS A 44 1.61 -4.45 10.41
C LYS A 44 1.50 -5.31 9.16
N SER A 45 2.61 -5.90 8.71
CA SER A 45 2.64 -6.78 7.52
C SER A 45 1.77 -8.02 7.70
N THR A 46 1.72 -8.58 8.92
CA THR A 46 0.82 -9.71 9.23
C THR A 46 -0.64 -9.30 9.07
N LEU A 47 -1.03 -8.14 9.61
CA LEU A 47 -2.38 -7.60 9.48
C LEU A 47 -2.73 -7.35 8.01
N LEU A 48 -1.84 -6.71 7.24
CA LEU A 48 -2.06 -6.46 5.81
C LEU A 48 -2.20 -7.76 5.01
N ASN A 49 -1.36 -8.77 5.29
CA ASN A 49 -1.45 -10.07 4.65
C ASN A 49 -2.77 -10.78 4.97
N ILE A 50 -3.30 -10.63 6.18
CA ILE A 50 -4.62 -11.17 6.55
C ILE A 50 -5.71 -10.46 5.74
N ILE A 51 -5.68 -9.13 5.64
CA ILE A 51 -6.67 -8.35 4.90
C ILE A 51 -6.63 -8.69 3.41
N ALA A 52 -5.44 -8.81 2.83
CA ALA A 52 -5.23 -9.19 1.43
C ALA A 52 -5.54 -10.68 1.14
N GLY A 53 -5.70 -11.51 2.20
CA GLY A 53 -6.05 -12.93 2.09
C GLY A 53 -4.87 -13.88 1.90
N PHE A 54 -3.63 -13.41 2.06
CA PHE A 54 -2.41 -14.24 2.00
C PHE A 54 -2.14 -14.99 3.30
N GLU A 55 -2.68 -14.51 4.43
CA GLU A 55 -2.58 -15.15 5.73
C GLU A 55 -3.98 -15.34 6.33
N ARG A 56 -4.21 -16.43 7.06
CA ARG A 56 -5.50 -16.68 7.74
C ARG A 56 -5.45 -16.17 9.17
N PRO A 57 -6.45 -15.41 9.61
CA PRO A 57 -6.59 -15.07 11.03
C PRO A 57 -6.95 -16.32 11.84
N ASP A 58 -6.58 -16.34 13.13
CA ASP A 58 -7.03 -17.36 14.08
C ASP A 58 -8.49 -17.10 14.52
N ARG A 59 -8.85 -15.82 14.63
CA ARG A 59 -10.21 -15.34 14.90
C ARG A 59 -10.52 -14.09 14.11
N GLY A 60 -11.80 -13.79 13.99
CA GLY A 60 -12.30 -12.62 13.28
C GLY A 60 -12.54 -12.89 11.81
N THR A 61 -12.95 -11.85 11.10
CA THR A 61 -13.29 -11.92 9.68
C THR A 61 -12.84 -10.69 8.92
N VAL A 62 -12.56 -10.88 7.64
CA VAL A 62 -12.40 -9.81 6.66
C VAL A 62 -13.46 -9.98 5.60
N THR A 63 -14.22 -8.94 5.32
CA THR A 63 -15.15 -8.89 4.20
C THR A 63 -14.74 -7.77 3.23
N ILE A 64 -14.88 -8.03 1.94
CA ILE A 64 -14.66 -7.03 0.89
C ILE A 64 -15.91 -7.03 0.02
N ASP A 65 -16.53 -5.86 -0.15
CA ASP A 65 -17.81 -5.68 -0.83
C ASP A 65 -18.92 -6.62 -0.29
N GLY A 66 -18.92 -6.81 1.03
CA GLY A 66 -19.86 -7.69 1.73
C GLY A 66 -19.57 -9.19 1.60
N VAL A 67 -18.51 -9.58 0.88
CA VAL A 67 -18.11 -10.98 0.70
C VAL A 67 -16.95 -11.34 1.61
N ARG A 68 -17.14 -12.36 2.45
CA ARG A 68 -16.08 -12.86 3.34
C ARG A 68 -14.88 -13.36 2.55
N ARG A 69 -13.69 -12.93 2.93
CA ARG A 69 -12.43 -13.36 2.31
C ARG A 69 -11.89 -14.62 2.96
N THR A 70 -11.51 -15.59 2.11
CA THR A 70 -10.85 -16.84 2.49
C THR A 70 -9.53 -17.04 1.76
N GLY A 71 -9.15 -16.10 0.89
CA GLY A 71 -7.93 -16.10 0.09
C GLY A 71 -7.77 -14.82 -0.71
N PRO A 72 -6.65 -14.67 -1.46
CA PRO A 72 -6.39 -13.49 -2.28
C PRO A 72 -7.46 -13.27 -3.35
N SER A 73 -7.71 -12.00 -3.69
CA SER A 73 -8.65 -11.59 -4.72
C SER A 73 -7.92 -11.11 -5.98
N ARG A 74 -8.56 -11.27 -7.13
CA ARG A 74 -8.06 -10.69 -8.39
C ARG A 74 -8.20 -9.18 -8.46
N ASN A 75 -9.10 -8.61 -7.65
CA ASN A 75 -9.38 -7.18 -7.61
C ASN A 75 -8.37 -6.41 -6.74
N GLY A 76 -7.55 -7.13 -5.96
CA GLY A 76 -6.55 -6.55 -5.08
C GLY A 76 -5.13 -6.91 -5.50
N ILE A 77 -4.26 -5.91 -5.54
CA ILE A 77 -2.82 -6.09 -5.81
C ILE A 77 -2.03 -5.77 -4.54
N MET A 78 -1.03 -6.61 -4.26
CA MET A 78 -0.11 -6.46 -3.13
C MET A 78 1.27 -6.04 -3.63
N ILE A 79 1.76 -4.91 -3.12
CA ILE A 79 3.17 -4.52 -3.20
C ILE A 79 3.80 -4.92 -1.87
N SER A 80 4.65 -5.95 -1.90
CA SER A 80 5.27 -6.51 -0.71
C SER A 80 6.59 -5.83 -0.38
N GLN A 81 7.03 -5.93 0.87
CA GLN A 81 8.32 -5.39 1.32
C GLN A 81 9.51 -6.04 0.59
N HIS A 82 9.44 -7.34 0.33
CA HIS A 82 10.55 -8.15 -0.20
C HIS A 82 10.66 -8.21 -1.73
N GLY A 83 9.89 -7.42 -2.44
CA GLY A 83 9.91 -7.41 -3.90
C GLY A 83 9.18 -8.59 -4.54
N SER A 84 8.56 -8.34 -5.69
CA SER A 84 7.77 -9.35 -6.40
C SER A 84 8.01 -9.35 -7.90
N VAL A 85 9.09 -8.67 -8.36
CA VAL A 85 9.45 -8.58 -9.77
C VAL A 85 9.89 -9.95 -10.28
N PHE A 86 9.40 -10.37 -11.44
CA PHE A 86 9.76 -11.65 -12.06
C PHE A 86 11.18 -11.57 -12.65
N PRO A 87 12.17 -12.32 -12.12
CA PRO A 87 13.58 -12.15 -12.51
C PRO A 87 13.90 -12.64 -13.91
N TRP A 88 13.01 -13.40 -14.54
CA TRP A 88 13.16 -13.93 -15.91
C TRP A 88 12.44 -13.10 -16.97
N LEU A 89 11.76 -12.02 -16.60
CA LEU A 89 11.08 -11.09 -17.49
C LEU A 89 11.82 -9.76 -17.50
N THR A 90 11.82 -9.06 -18.64
CA THR A 90 12.29 -7.68 -18.74
C THR A 90 11.37 -6.73 -17.93
N VAL A 91 11.76 -5.47 -17.79
CA VAL A 91 10.92 -4.44 -17.17
C VAL A 91 9.56 -4.35 -17.86
N GLN A 92 9.55 -4.21 -19.18
CA GLN A 92 8.31 -4.10 -19.95
C GLN A 92 7.44 -5.35 -19.82
N GLU A 93 8.04 -6.55 -19.96
CA GLU A 93 7.31 -7.82 -19.80
C GLU A 93 6.74 -7.99 -18.38
N ASN A 94 7.44 -7.52 -17.35
CA ASN A 94 6.93 -7.50 -15.98
C ASN A 94 5.64 -6.67 -15.88
N LEU A 95 5.59 -5.49 -16.47
CA LEU A 95 4.38 -4.65 -16.46
C LEU A 95 3.27 -5.29 -17.29
N MET A 96 3.59 -5.84 -18.46
CA MET A 96 2.62 -6.47 -19.36
C MET A 96 2.02 -7.77 -18.79
N PHE A 97 2.69 -8.42 -17.85
CA PHE A 97 2.27 -9.72 -17.32
C PHE A 97 0.86 -9.75 -16.74
N GLY A 98 0.44 -8.65 -16.11
CA GLY A 98 -0.91 -8.50 -15.52
C GLY A 98 -1.98 -8.03 -16.51
N LEU A 99 -1.58 -7.49 -17.65
CA LEU A 99 -2.50 -6.91 -18.65
C LEU A 99 -3.17 -8.03 -19.45
N ARG A 100 -4.50 -8.02 -19.45
CA ARG A 100 -5.31 -9.01 -20.17
C ARG A 100 -6.45 -8.33 -20.90
N GLY A 101 -6.81 -8.86 -22.08
CA GLY A 101 -8.00 -8.43 -22.80
C GLY A 101 -7.82 -7.28 -23.78
N THR A 102 -6.60 -6.73 -23.91
CA THR A 102 -6.23 -5.72 -24.91
C THR A 102 -5.24 -6.28 -25.92
N SER A 103 -5.02 -5.57 -27.04
CA SER A 103 -4.02 -5.98 -28.02
C SER A 103 -2.60 -5.88 -27.44
N GLN A 104 -1.64 -6.62 -27.99
CA GLN A 104 -0.26 -6.54 -27.56
C GLN A 104 0.33 -5.13 -27.76
N ALA A 105 -0.08 -4.43 -28.83
CA ALA A 105 0.36 -3.07 -29.10
C ALA A 105 -0.13 -2.09 -28.02
N ASP A 106 -1.41 -2.17 -27.63
CA ASP A 106 -2.00 -1.32 -26.58
C ASP A 106 -1.34 -1.60 -25.22
N ASN A 107 -1.04 -2.87 -24.92
CA ASN A 107 -0.35 -3.26 -23.69
C ASN A 107 1.09 -2.70 -23.64
N THR A 108 1.79 -2.69 -24.79
CA THR A 108 3.15 -2.14 -24.88
C THR A 108 3.13 -0.63 -24.63
N GLU A 109 2.25 0.11 -25.31
CA GLU A 109 2.13 1.56 -25.12
C GLU A 109 1.77 1.92 -23.66
N LEU A 110 0.85 1.16 -23.07
CA LEU A 110 0.48 1.35 -21.65
C LEU A 110 1.66 1.06 -20.73
N ALA A 111 2.39 -0.05 -20.94
CA ALA A 111 3.57 -0.38 -20.15
C ALA A 111 4.64 0.71 -20.25
N ASP A 112 4.94 1.19 -21.46
CA ASP A 112 5.93 2.24 -21.70
C ASP A 112 5.55 3.55 -20.99
N ARG A 113 4.26 3.91 -20.99
CA ARG A 113 3.76 5.07 -20.22
C ARG A 113 4.05 4.94 -18.72
N TYR A 114 3.80 3.77 -18.11
CA TYR A 114 4.07 3.55 -16.70
C TYR A 114 5.56 3.44 -16.39
N ILE A 115 6.37 2.87 -17.30
CA ILE A 115 7.84 2.85 -17.20
C ILE A 115 8.40 4.28 -17.18
N ALA A 116 7.93 5.13 -18.10
CA ALA A 116 8.33 6.53 -18.13
C ALA A 116 7.91 7.29 -16.87
N MET A 117 6.68 7.05 -16.39
CA MET A 117 6.13 7.67 -15.19
C MET A 117 6.99 7.39 -13.94
N VAL A 118 7.49 6.16 -13.79
CA VAL A 118 8.38 5.81 -12.67
C VAL A 118 9.86 6.15 -12.94
N GLY A 119 10.14 6.88 -14.02
CA GLY A 119 11.49 7.35 -14.37
C GLY A 119 12.44 6.21 -14.77
N LEU A 120 11.91 5.21 -15.48
CA LEU A 120 12.67 4.07 -16.01
C LEU A 120 12.69 4.03 -17.54
N ALA A 121 12.39 5.14 -18.22
CA ALA A 121 12.52 5.24 -19.67
C ALA A 121 13.97 4.90 -20.10
N GLY A 122 14.10 4.03 -21.10
CA GLY A 122 15.37 3.49 -21.57
C GLY A 122 15.79 2.16 -20.90
N PHE A 123 14.99 1.65 -19.92
CA PHE A 123 15.23 0.38 -19.25
C PHE A 123 14.19 -0.69 -19.60
N GLU A 124 13.39 -0.49 -20.63
CA GLU A 124 12.26 -1.36 -21.03
C GLU A 124 12.69 -2.82 -21.21
N THR A 125 13.87 -3.00 -21.81
CA THR A 125 14.43 -4.32 -22.14
C THR A 125 15.39 -4.85 -21.09
N ALA A 126 15.68 -4.08 -20.03
CA ALA A 126 16.55 -4.52 -18.95
C ALA A 126 15.89 -5.61 -18.09
N TYR A 127 16.69 -6.56 -17.64
CA TYR A 127 16.27 -7.57 -16.69
C TYR A 127 16.45 -7.10 -15.23
N PRO A 128 15.70 -7.64 -14.27
CA PRO A 128 15.80 -7.25 -12.86
C PRO A 128 17.21 -7.28 -12.27
N HIS A 129 18.06 -8.22 -12.66
CA HIS A 129 19.43 -8.32 -12.17
C HIS A 129 20.36 -7.19 -12.67
N GLU A 130 19.94 -6.41 -13.68
CA GLU A 130 20.64 -5.25 -14.22
C GLU A 130 20.25 -3.94 -13.52
N LEU A 131 19.25 -3.99 -12.61
CA LEU A 131 18.66 -2.83 -11.97
C LEU A 131 19.13 -2.68 -10.52
N SER A 132 19.20 -1.44 -10.05
CA SER A 132 19.38 -1.16 -8.63
C SER A 132 18.14 -1.53 -7.80
N GLY A 133 18.28 -1.69 -6.47
CA GLY A 133 17.15 -1.97 -5.59
C GLY A 133 16.02 -0.94 -5.68
N GLY A 134 16.37 0.35 -5.78
CA GLY A 134 15.39 1.41 -5.98
C GLY A 134 14.71 1.36 -7.35
N MET A 135 15.42 0.94 -8.41
CA MET A 135 14.79 0.72 -9.72
C MET A 135 13.83 -0.47 -9.68
N LEU A 136 14.20 -1.56 -9.02
CA LEU A 136 13.32 -2.72 -8.85
C LEU A 136 12.02 -2.34 -8.13
N LYS A 137 12.12 -1.51 -7.09
CA LYS A 137 10.93 -1.05 -6.35
C LYS A 137 10.00 -0.20 -7.23
N ARG A 138 10.58 0.61 -8.12
CA ARG A 138 9.80 1.40 -9.11
C ARG A 138 9.15 0.52 -10.16
N VAL A 139 9.80 -0.55 -10.63
CA VAL A 139 9.18 -1.56 -11.50
C VAL A 139 8.00 -2.22 -10.82
N GLU A 140 8.15 -2.58 -9.54
CA GLU A 140 7.11 -3.22 -8.74
C GLU A 140 5.88 -2.32 -8.59
N LEU A 141 6.09 -1.04 -8.29
CA LEU A 141 5.02 -0.04 -8.19
C LEU A 141 4.30 0.13 -9.55
N ALA A 142 5.06 0.32 -10.64
CA ALA A 142 4.51 0.47 -11.98
C ALA A 142 3.68 -0.76 -12.40
N ARG A 143 4.19 -1.98 -12.10
CA ARG A 143 3.49 -3.23 -12.37
C ARG A 143 2.19 -3.38 -11.60
N ALA A 144 2.14 -2.89 -10.37
CA ALA A 144 0.93 -2.93 -9.56
C ALA A 144 -0.12 -1.94 -10.07
N LEU A 145 0.30 -0.76 -10.52
CA LEU A 145 -0.59 0.31 -10.96
C LEU A 145 -1.11 0.12 -12.39
N VAL A 146 -0.31 -0.45 -13.30
CA VAL A 146 -0.67 -0.60 -14.71
C VAL A 146 -1.94 -1.44 -14.93
N VAL A 147 -2.25 -2.36 -14.02
CA VAL A 147 -3.45 -3.22 -14.08
C VAL A 147 -4.69 -2.58 -13.48
N LYS A 148 -4.58 -1.36 -12.95
CA LYS A 148 -5.68 -0.56 -12.36
C LYS A 148 -6.50 -1.35 -11.34
N PRO A 149 -5.90 -1.81 -10.22
CA PRO A 149 -6.61 -2.61 -9.24
C PRO A 149 -7.67 -1.80 -8.50
N GLU A 150 -8.78 -2.44 -8.09
CA GLU A 150 -9.77 -1.80 -7.22
C GLU A 150 -9.20 -1.52 -5.82
N ILE A 151 -8.37 -2.45 -5.32
CA ILE A 151 -7.73 -2.34 -4.02
C ILE A 151 -6.22 -2.49 -4.15
N LEU A 152 -5.47 -1.56 -3.57
CA LEU A 152 -4.02 -1.57 -3.52
C LEU A 152 -3.54 -1.76 -2.07
N TYR A 153 -2.84 -2.85 -1.82
CA TYR A 153 -2.17 -3.13 -0.55
C TYR A 153 -0.69 -2.83 -0.70
N MET A 154 -0.12 -1.99 0.15
CA MET A 154 1.27 -1.56 0.06
C MET A 154 1.98 -1.75 1.39
N ASP A 155 3.05 -2.56 1.40
CA ASP A 155 3.89 -2.79 2.58
C ASP A 155 5.24 -2.10 2.37
N GLU A 156 5.41 -0.92 2.96
CA GLU A 156 6.59 -0.06 2.88
C GLU A 156 7.10 0.17 1.44
N PRO A 157 6.25 0.65 0.51
CA PRO A 157 6.56 0.69 -0.92
C PRO A 157 7.71 1.62 -1.29
N PHE A 158 8.03 2.62 -0.46
CA PHE A 158 9.05 3.63 -0.74
C PHE A 158 10.33 3.48 0.11
N SER A 159 10.40 2.48 1.01
CA SER A 159 11.51 2.31 1.97
C SER A 159 12.89 2.10 1.33
N ALA A 160 12.95 1.60 0.07
CA ALA A 160 14.20 1.38 -0.66
C ALA A 160 14.60 2.54 -1.59
N LEU A 161 13.86 3.65 -1.57
CA LEU A 161 14.08 4.82 -2.40
C LEU A 161 14.81 5.92 -1.61
N ASP A 162 15.64 6.69 -2.31
CA ASP A 162 16.15 7.94 -1.73
C ASP A 162 15.04 8.98 -1.57
N ALA A 163 15.26 9.97 -0.72
CA ALA A 163 14.23 10.94 -0.32
C ALA A 163 13.61 11.70 -1.50
N LEU A 164 14.41 12.09 -2.51
CA LEU A 164 13.89 12.82 -3.68
C LEU A 164 13.06 11.90 -4.58
N MET A 165 13.50 10.67 -4.76
CA MET A 165 12.76 9.68 -5.56
C MET A 165 11.48 9.25 -4.83
N SER A 166 11.53 9.03 -3.51
CA SER A 166 10.34 8.75 -2.70
C SER A 166 9.29 9.84 -2.88
N LEU A 167 9.67 11.11 -2.72
CA LEU A 167 8.75 12.23 -2.90
C LEU A 167 8.16 12.30 -4.32
N ARG A 168 8.96 12.03 -5.36
CA ARG A 168 8.46 11.97 -6.74
C ARG A 168 7.44 10.84 -6.91
N MET A 169 7.73 9.66 -6.39
CA MET A 169 6.84 8.50 -6.50
C MET A 169 5.54 8.70 -5.71
N GLN A 170 5.60 9.31 -4.54
CA GLN A 170 4.42 9.69 -3.75
C GLN A 170 3.52 10.67 -4.52
N ASN A 171 4.11 11.68 -5.15
CA ASN A 171 3.36 12.64 -5.98
C ASN A 171 2.72 11.96 -7.20
N GLU A 172 3.45 11.07 -7.90
CA GLU A 172 2.90 10.33 -9.04
C GLU A 172 1.80 9.36 -8.61
N LEU A 173 1.99 8.64 -7.50
CA LEU A 173 0.95 7.80 -6.92
C LEU A 173 -0.31 8.63 -6.62
N ARG A 174 -0.16 9.78 -5.97
CA ARG A 174 -1.29 10.64 -5.66
C ARG A 174 -2.01 11.11 -6.92
N ARG A 175 -1.28 11.52 -7.96
CA ARG A 175 -1.86 11.93 -9.25
C ARG A 175 -2.70 10.80 -9.87
N ILE A 176 -2.21 9.56 -9.85
CA ILE A 176 -2.97 8.41 -10.36
C ILE A 176 -4.24 8.19 -9.53
N LEU A 177 -4.13 8.25 -8.21
CA LEU A 177 -5.28 8.06 -7.31
C LEU A 177 -6.33 9.17 -7.44
N ASP A 178 -5.93 10.39 -7.85
CA ASP A 178 -6.85 11.49 -8.15
C ASP A 178 -7.55 11.29 -9.51
N GLU A 179 -6.88 10.64 -10.47
CA GLU A 179 -7.45 10.33 -11.78
C GLU A 179 -8.31 9.06 -11.79
N GLU A 180 -7.92 8.07 -10.96
CA GLU A 180 -8.52 6.75 -10.92
C GLU A 180 -8.91 6.41 -9.47
N ARG A 181 -10.13 5.90 -9.28
CA ARG A 181 -10.63 5.56 -7.94
C ARG A 181 -10.05 4.22 -7.49
N HIS A 182 -9.18 4.25 -6.49
CA HIS A 182 -8.61 3.07 -5.85
C HIS A 182 -8.80 3.14 -4.34
N THR A 183 -9.11 2.01 -3.71
CA THR A 183 -9.02 1.88 -2.25
C THR A 183 -7.60 1.44 -1.90
N VAL A 184 -6.97 2.13 -0.95
CA VAL A 184 -5.56 1.90 -0.63
C VAL A 184 -5.37 1.62 0.85
N LEU A 185 -4.64 0.54 1.16
CA LEU A 185 -4.07 0.30 2.49
C LEU A 185 -2.55 0.35 2.39
N LEU A 186 -1.96 1.33 3.07
CA LEU A 186 -0.51 1.55 3.12
C LEU A 186 0.02 1.21 4.51
N ILE A 187 1.03 0.37 4.58
CA ILE A 187 1.88 0.27 5.76
C ILE A 187 3.11 1.13 5.53
N THR A 188 3.39 1.98 6.51
CA THR A 188 4.64 2.74 6.54
C THR A 188 5.09 2.97 7.98
N HIS A 189 6.37 3.21 8.17
CA HIS A 189 6.94 3.72 9.42
C HIS A 189 7.17 5.24 9.37
N ASP A 190 6.95 5.87 8.22
CA ASP A 190 7.08 7.31 8.02
C ASP A 190 5.73 8.02 8.22
N VAL A 191 5.64 8.80 9.30
CA VAL A 191 4.43 9.57 9.63
C VAL A 191 4.16 10.67 8.61
N GLU A 192 5.19 11.27 8.02
CA GLU A 192 5.04 12.32 7.01
C GLU A 192 4.48 11.73 5.72
N GLU A 193 4.93 10.55 5.31
CA GLU A 193 4.36 9.78 4.19
C GLU A 193 2.87 9.48 4.43
N ALA A 194 2.52 8.99 5.62
CA ALA A 194 1.14 8.70 5.99
C ALA A 194 0.26 9.96 5.90
N ILE A 195 0.71 11.10 6.44
CA ILE A 195 -0.01 12.37 6.36
C ILE A 195 -0.09 12.89 4.92
N PHE A 196 0.96 12.71 4.12
CA PHE A 196 0.98 13.20 2.74
C PHE A 196 -0.03 12.46 1.86
N LEU A 197 -0.15 11.14 2.02
CA LEU A 197 -0.92 10.29 1.12
C LEU A 197 -2.34 9.98 1.62
N ALA A 198 -2.51 9.64 2.91
CA ALA A 198 -3.72 8.99 3.39
C ALA A 198 -4.82 9.97 3.82
N ASP A 199 -6.08 9.54 3.69
CA ASP A 199 -7.25 10.24 4.22
C ASP A 199 -7.44 9.94 5.71
N ARG A 200 -6.92 8.78 6.16
CA ARG A 200 -6.98 8.33 7.55
C ARG A 200 -5.73 7.57 7.93
N VAL A 201 -5.24 7.80 9.15
CA VAL A 201 -4.07 7.12 9.71
C VAL A 201 -4.51 6.29 10.93
N LEU A 202 -4.23 4.99 10.89
CA LEU A 202 -4.40 4.07 12.01
C LEU A 202 -3.06 3.89 12.70
N VAL A 203 -3.00 4.19 13.98
CA VAL A 203 -1.81 3.97 14.82
C VAL A 203 -1.96 2.66 15.57
N LEU A 204 -1.00 1.76 15.38
CA LEU A 204 -0.98 0.46 16.04
C LEU A 204 -0.08 0.46 17.27
N SER A 205 -0.51 -0.26 18.31
CA SER A 205 0.27 -0.51 19.51
C SER A 205 1.46 -1.46 19.25
N PRO A 206 2.44 -1.55 20.18
CA PRO A 206 3.34 -2.70 20.24
C PRO A 206 2.57 -4.02 20.34
N ARG A 207 3.26 -5.16 20.12
CA ARG A 207 2.65 -6.49 20.24
C ARG A 207 2.15 -6.81 21.64
N PRO A 208 1.00 -7.48 21.75
CA PRO A 208 0.05 -7.85 20.70
C PRO A 208 -0.65 -6.61 20.15
N THR A 209 -0.67 -6.52 18.79
CA THR A 209 -1.11 -5.32 18.08
C THR A 209 -2.61 -5.11 18.17
N ALA A 210 -2.98 -3.91 18.61
CA ALA A 210 -4.33 -3.36 18.55
C ALA A 210 -4.30 -1.95 17.92
N ILE A 211 -5.45 -1.41 17.52
CA ILE A 211 -5.54 -0.01 17.10
C ILE A 211 -5.52 0.86 18.37
N GLN A 212 -4.49 1.71 18.48
CA GLN A 212 -4.29 2.63 19.59
C GLN A 212 -4.99 3.96 19.36
N ALA A 213 -4.90 4.48 18.14
CA ALA A 213 -5.54 5.74 17.74
C ALA A 213 -5.91 5.74 16.26
N THR A 214 -6.85 6.60 15.91
CA THR A 214 -7.25 6.85 14.52
C THR A 214 -7.29 8.36 14.29
N PHE A 215 -6.63 8.82 13.23
CA PHE A 215 -6.59 10.23 12.83
C PHE A 215 -7.17 10.41 11.44
N HIS A 216 -8.06 11.38 11.27
CA HIS A 216 -8.49 11.86 9.95
C HIS A 216 -7.54 12.94 9.46
N VAL A 217 -7.20 12.89 8.18
CA VAL A 217 -6.27 13.85 7.56
C VAL A 217 -7.07 14.84 6.72
N ASP A 218 -7.72 15.79 7.41
CA ASP A 218 -8.56 16.83 6.79
C ASP A 218 -7.70 17.98 6.21
N LEU A 219 -6.74 17.62 5.36
CA LEU A 219 -5.84 18.57 4.70
C LEU A 219 -6.12 18.60 3.19
N PRO A 220 -6.28 19.78 2.59
CA PRO A 220 -6.52 19.88 1.14
C PRO A 220 -5.28 19.45 0.33
N HIS A 221 -5.51 18.82 -0.82
CA HIS A 221 -4.45 18.55 -1.79
C HIS A 221 -4.15 19.76 -2.68
N PRO A 222 -2.87 19.99 -3.10
CA PRO A 222 -1.67 19.29 -2.65
C PRO A 222 -1.32 19.62 -1.19
N ARG A 223 -1.05 18.59 -0.39
CA ARG A 223 -0.74 18.75 1.03
C ARG A 223 0.63 19.36 1.25
N LYS A 224 0.70 20.37 2.12
CA LYS A 224 1.96 21.01 2.55
C LYS A 224 2.31 20.52 3.95
N LEU A 225 3.27 19.62 4.05
CA LEU A 225 3.73 19.06 5.34
C LEU A 225 4.28 20.14 6.30
N SER A 226 4.74 21.30 5.76
CA SER A 226 5.16 22.44 6.55
C SER A 226 4.01 23.30 7.10
N SER A 227 2.75 22.98 6.78
CA SER A 227 1.61 23.73 7.33
C SER A 227 1.44 23.46 8.83
N PRO A 228 0.96 24.47 9.62
CA PRO A 228 0.76 24.25 11.06
C PRO A 228 -0.17 23.08 11.37
N GLN A 229 -1.21 22.86 10.56
CA GLN A 229 -2.14 21.76 10.73
C GLN A 229 -1.47 20.39 10.51
N ALA A 230 -0.63 20.27 9.47
CA ALA A 230 0.12 19.03 9.21
C ALA A 230 1.14 18.75 10.32
N GLN A 231 1.81 19.79 10.83
CA GLN A 231 2.75 19.64 11.94
C GLN A 231 2.05 19.22 13.24
N SER A 232 0.91 19.84 13.57
CA SER A 232 0.10 19.44 14.72
C SER A 232 -0.36 17.98 14.63
N LEU A 233 -0.80 17.56 13.45
CA LEU A 233 -1.22 16.17 13.22
C LEU A 233 -0.03 15.20 13.35
N ARG A 234 1.12 15.57 12.81
CA ARG A 234 2.37 14.80 12.95
C ARG A 234 2.76 14.61 14.41
N GLU A 235 2.76 15.70 15.20
CA GLU A 235 3.07 15.64 16.64
C GLU A 235 2.08 14.76 17.41
N ALA A 236 0.78 14.85 17.08
CA ALA A 236 -0.23 14.00 17.68
C ALA A 236 0.00 12.50 17.39
N ILE A 237 0.32 12.16 16.13
CA ILE A 237 0.61 10.78 15.74
C ILE A 237 1.90 10.28 16.41
N LEU A 238 2.98 11.10 16.44
CA LEU A 238 4.25 10.74 17.08
C LEU A 238 4.06 10.49 18.58
N LYS A 239 3.26 11.32 19.26
CA LYS A 239 2.92 11.14 20.67
C LYS A 239 2.25 9.78 20.94
N GLU A 240 1.33 9.35 20.07
CA GLU A 240 0.70 8.03 20.18
C GLU A 240 1.69 6.88 19.94
N LEU A 241 2.72 7.13 19.11
CA LEU A 241 3.82 6.17 18.88
C LEU A 241 4.85 6.15 20.01
N GLY A 242 4.74 7.05 21.01
CA GLY A 242 5.69 7.18 22.12
C GLY A 242 7.00 7.91 21.75
N LEU A 243 6.97 8.77 20.74
CA LEU A 243 8.11 9.53 20.21
C LEU A 243 7.98 11.02 20.50
#